data_551d03f5620cbbb6e14b6e370363f489
#
_entry.id   551d03f5620cbbb6e14b6e370363f489
#
_cell.length_a   1.000
_cell.length_b   1.000
_cell.length_c   1.000
_cell.angle_alpha   90.00
_cell.angle_beta   90.00
_cell.angle_gamma   90.00
#
_symmetry.space_group_name_H-M   'P 1'
#
loop_
_entity.id
_entity.type
_entity.pdbx_description
1 polymer ?
#
loop_
_entity_poly.entity_id
_entity_poly.type
_entity_poly.pdbx_seq_one_letter_code
_entity_poly.pdbx_strand_id
1 'polypeptide(L)'
;EEIKKFSEKNKETNSNVEKREAKNYVLIIDEINRGNVSKIFGELITLLESDKRVGENTIHPITVKLPYSKNFDDEETDDFVVPSNLYIIGTMNTTDRSTGTLDYALRRRFAFVTLKSNVPVVEKHYAALGDEDLKNKAVALFKDIKKFIEYPNHLSGDMDIDDLMVGHSYFLAKNEEELSAKIEYEVLPLITEYINDGILNVKNDEKNKAFDAWKNLLPFEMKSETTESEDII
;
A
#
# COMPACT_ATOMS: atom_id res chain seq x y z
N GLU A 1 -42.29 -4.48 -3.49
CA GLU A 1 -43.37 -3.62 -2.90
C GLU A 1 -42.86 -2.86 -1.66
N GLU A 2 -42.08 -3.49 -0.78
CA GLU A 2 -41.53 -2.84 0.42
C GLU A 2 -40.48 -1.76 0.14
N ILE A 3 -39.64 -1.95 -0.88
CA ILE A 3 -38.67 -0.96 -1.32
C ILE A 3 -39.36 0.30 -1.86
N LYS A 4 -40.52 0.15 -2.53
CA LYS A 4 -41.33 1.29 -2.94
C LYS A 4 -41.92 2.04 -1.75
N LYS A 5 -42.41 1.32 -0.73
CA LYS A 5 -42.93 1.92 0.52
C LYS A 5 -41.85 2.69 1.30
N PHE A 6 -40.60 2.16 1.34
CA PHE A 6 -39.49 2.85 1.97
C PHE A 6 -39.08 4.12 1.20
N SER A 7 -39.10 4.07 -0.13
CA SER A 7 -38.87 5.22 -1.00
C SER A 7 -39.97 6.28 -0.90
N GLU A 8 -41.21 5.85 -0.76
CA GLU A 8 -42.36 6.75 -0.61
C GLU A 8 -42.43 7.38 0.77
N LYS A 9 -42.17 6.64 1.83
CA LYS A 9 -42.10 7.14 3.22
C LYS A 9 -40.99 8.19 3.42
N ASN A 10 -39.88 8.07 2.70
CA ASN A 10 -38.83 9.10 2.69
C ASN A 10 -39.16 10.32 1.80
N LYS A 11 -40.10 10.21 0.87
CA LYS A 11 -40.53 11.36 0.06
C LYS A 11 -41.51 12.29 0.80
N GLU A 12 -42.35 11.72 1.67
CA GLU A 12 -43.34 12.52 2.41
C GLU A 12 -42.74 13.30 3.61
N THR A 13 -41.60 12.87 4.16
CA THR A 13 -40.88 13.56 5.26
C THR A 13 -39.99 14.71 4.79
N ASN A 14 -39.81 14.91 3.47
CA ASN A 14 -38.77 15.77 2.92
C ASN A 14 -39.28 17.09 2.29
N SER A 15 -40.36 17.68 2.79
CA SER A 15 -40.80 18.97 2.27
C SER A 15 -40.05 20.19 2.84
N ASN A 16 -39.15 20.04 3.81
CA ASN A 16 -38.38 21.18 4.37
C ASN A 16 -36.97 20.81 4.96
N VAL A 17 -36.32 19.77 4.47
CA VAL A 17 -34.94 19.51 4.84
C VAL A 17 -34.02 20.04 3.74
N GLU A 18 -33.22 21.07 4.04
CA GLU A 18 -32.08 21.44 3.20
C GLU A 18 -31.34 20.18 2.78
N LYS A 19 -31.21 19.94 1.46
CA LYS A 19 -30.43 18.82 0.93
C LYS A 19 -28.99 18.98 1.42
N ARG A 20 -28.67 18.39 2.57
CA ARG A 20 -27.29 18.28 3.00
C ARG A 20 -26.60 17.31 2.04
N GLU A 21 -25.60 17.79 1.32
CA GLU A 21 -24.76 16.91 0.52
C GLU A 21 -24.23 15.78 1.41
N ALA A 22 -24.52 14.55 1.04
CA ALA A 22 -24.06 13.41 1.79
C ALA A 22 -22.53 13.36 1.75
N LYS A 23 -21.88 13.36 2.93
CA LYS A 23 -20.42 13.28 3.03
C LYS A 23 -19.95 11.93 2.51
N ASN A 24 -18.86 11.93 1.76
CA ASN A 24 -18.17 10.71 1.36
C ASN A 24 -17.36 10.14 2.52
N TYR A 25 -17.36 8.82 2.65
CA TYR A 25 -16.58 8.07 3.63
C TYR A 25 -15.60 7.15 2.90
N VAL A 26 -14.42 6.96 3.49
CA VAL A 26 -13.39 6.08 2.95
C VAL A 26 -12.99 5.06 4.00
N LEU A 27 -13.11 3.78 3.65
CA LEU A 27 -12.56 2.67 4.41
C LEU A 27 -11.23 2.26 3.79
N ILE A 28 -10.14 2.35 4.55
CA ILE A 28 -8.82 1.90 4.11
C ILE A 28 -8.54 0.54 4.74
N ILE A 29 -8.25 -0.45 3.91
CA ILE A 29 -7.84 -1.80 4.33
C ILE A 29 -6.39 -1.98 3.92
N ASP A 30 -5.49 -1.87 4.89
CA ASP A 30 -4.07 -2.03 4.64
C ASP A 30 -3.72 -3.51 4.51
N GLU A 31 -2.85 -3.83 3.54
CA GLU A 31 -2.42 -5.20 3.23
C GLU A 31 -3.59 -6.19 3.04
N ILE A 32 -4.55 -5.81 2.22
CA ILE A 32 -5.79 -6.57 1.99
C ILE A 32 -5.54 -8.03 1.56
N ASN A 33 -4.39 -8.32 0.94
CA ASN A 33 -4.00 -9.67 0.49
C ASN A 33 -3.38 -10.56 1.58
N ARG A 34 -3.12 -10.04 2.79
CA ARG A 34 -2.62 -10.88 3.92
C ARG A 34 -3.68 -11.80 4.52
N GLY A 35 -4.94 -11.51 4.31
CA GLY A 35 -6.06 -12.34 4.73
C GLY A 35 -6.73 -13.06 3.56
N ASN A 36 -7.51 -14.10 3.87
CA ASN A 36 -8.39 -14.67 2.86
C ASN A 36 -9.62 -13.76 2.68
N VAL A 37 -9.47 -12.76 1.82
CA VAL A 37 -10.45 -11.69 1.63
C VAL A 37 -11.81 -12.21 1.23
N SER A 38 -11.87 -13.23 0.39
CA SER A 38 -13.13 -13.85 -0.03
C SER A 38 -13.85 -14.52 1.13
N LYS A 39 -13.12 -15.12 2.08
CA LYS A 39 -13.73 -15.66 3.30
C LYS A 39 -14.15 -14.58 4.28
N ILE A 40 -13.38 -13.48 4.36
CA ILE A 40 -13.67 -12.36 5.25
C ILE A 40 -14.92 -11.63 4.79
N PHE A 41 -15.01 -11.30 3.51
CA PHE A 41 -16.20 -10.64 2.96
C PHE A 41 -17.38 -11.60 2.79
N GLY A 42 -17.11 -12.87 2.50
CA GLY A 42 -18.18 -13.84 2.29
C GLY A 42 -19.26 -13.33 1.32
N GLU A 43 -20.52 -13.33 1.77
CA GLU A 43 -21.65 -12.83 0.99
C GLU A 43 -21.59 -11.32 0.72
N LEU A 44 -20.89 -10.56 1.58
CA LEU A 44 -20.74 -9.11 1.43
C LEU A 44 -19.94 -8.71 0.19
N ILE A 45 -19.23 -9.66 -0.43
CA ILE A 45 -18.44 -9.41 -1.64
C ILE A 45 -19.31 -8.81 -2.77
N THR A 46 -20.59 -9.17 -2.83
CA THR A 46 -21.53 -8.65 -3.82
C THR A 46 -21.84 -7.17 -3.58
N LEU A 47 -21.82 -6.73 -2.33
CA LEU A 47 -22.09 -5.33 -1.95
C LEU A 47 -20.92 -4.39 -2.29
N LEU A 48 -19.76 -4.92 -2.70
CA LEU A 48 -18.65 -4.11 -3.20
C LEU A 48 -18.97 -3.47 -4.56
N GLU A 49 -19.88 -4.08 -5.34
CA GLU A 49 -20.30 -3.54 -6.62
C GLU A 49 -21.14 -2.27 -6.43
N SER A 50 -20.84 -1.24 -7.22
CA SER A 50 -21.47 0.08 -7.07
C SER A 50 -22.99 0.08 -7.32
N ASP A 51 -23.47 -0.78 -8.21
CA ASP A 51 -24.89 -0.94 -8.56
C ASP A 51 -25.70 -1.72 -7.51
N LYS A 52 -25.03 -2.39 -6.56
CA LYS A 52 -25.64 -3.17 -5.47
C LYS A 52 -25.73 -2.41 -4.15
N ARG A 53 -25.11 -1.26 -4.08
CA ARG A 53 -25.10 -0.41 -2.87
C ARG A 53 -26.40 0.36 -2.71
N VAL A 54 -26.69 0.85 -1.51
CA VAL A 54 -27.87 1.66 -1.23
C VAL A 54 -27.52 3.15 -1.33
N GLY A 55 -28.26 3.90 -2.11
CA GLY A 55 -28.07 5.36 -2.26
C GLY A 55 -28.70 5.95 -3.50
N GLU A 56 -28.46 7.23 -3.73
CA GLU A 56 -28.93 7.92 -4.94
C GLU A 56 -28.26 7.30 -6.19
N ASN A 57 -29.06 7.06 -7.22
CA ASN A 57 -28.64 6.51 -8.52
C ASN A 57 -28.21 5.02 -8.53
N THR A 58 -28.52 4.24 -7.51
CA THR A 58 -28.30 2.79 -7.55
C THR A 58 -29.45 2.08 -8.24
N ILE A 59 -29.11 1.14 -9.17
CA ILE A 59 -30.09 0.50 -10.04
C ILE A 59 -30.70 -0.73 -9.38
N HIS A 60 -29.89 -1.51 -8.66
CA HIS A 60 -30.27 -2.78 -8.05
C HIS A 60 -29.71 -2.92 -6.62
N PRO A 61 -30.15 -2.08 -5.65
CA PRO A 61 -29.66 -2.18 -4.28
C PRO A 61 -30.01 -3.55 -3.68
N ILE A 62 -29.04 -4.16 -2.99
CA ILE A 62 -29.19 -5.45 -2.33
C ILE A 62 -28.98 -5.28 -0.84
N THR A 63 -29.75 -6.00 -0.04
CA THR A 63 -29.56 -6.20 1.39
C THR A 63 -29.09 -7.61 1.65
N VAL A 64 -28.21 -7.80 2.63
CA VAL A 64 -27.67 -9.11 3.03
C VAL A 64 -27.94 -9.32 4.50
N LYS A 65 -28.39 -10.51 4.88
CA LYS A 65 -28.54 -10.90 6.28
C LYS A 65 -27.24 -11.50 6.77
N LEU A 66 -26.64 -10.91 7.81
CA LEU A 66 -25.43 -11.45 8.39
C LEU A 66 -25.75 -12.72 9.23
N PRO A 67 -24.93 -13.78 9.15
CA PRO A 67 -25.22 -15.08 9.78
C PRO A 67 -25.42 -15.02 11.30
N TYR A 68 -24.88 -14.00 11.97
CA TYR A 68 -24.88 -13.86 13.43
C TYR A 68 -25.60 -12.59 13.92
N SER A 69 -26.39 -11.94 13.05
CA SER A 69 -27.12 -10.70 13.38
C SER A 69 -28.38 -10.91 14.20
N LYS A 70 -28.58 -12.07 14.79
CA LYS A 70 -29.70 -12.28 15.73
C LYS A 70 -29.43 -11.57 17.04
N ASN A 71 -29.87 -10.33 17.14
CA ASN A 71 -30.04 -9.70 18.42
C ASN A 71 -31.21 -10.36 19.17
N PHE A 72 -31.03 -10.63 20.45
CA PHE A 72 -31.82 -11.52 21.25
C PHE A 72 -33.25 -11.03 21.51
N ASP A 73 -33.63 -9.81 21.14
CA ASP A 73 -34.90 -9.20 21.58
C ASP A 73 -35.70 -8.41 20.52
N ASP A 74 -35.26 -8.29 19.27
CA ASP A 74 -36.00 -7.51 18.25
C ASP A 74 -36.36 -8.33 17.01
N GLU A 75 -37.66 -8.26 16.62
CA GLU A 75 -38.18 -8.80 15.36
C GLU A 75 -37.69 -8.04 14.11
N GLU A 76 -36.90 -6.97 14.23
CA GLU A 76 -36.30 -6.25 13.11
C GLU A 76 -35.07 -7.03 12.64
N THR A 77 -35.19 -7.56 11.45
CA THR A 77 -34.07 -8.20 10.75
C THR A 77 -33.01 -7.16 10.42
N ASP A 78 -31.83 -7.30 11.01
CA ASP A 78 -30.66 -6.46 10.70
C ASP A 78 -30.18 -6.73 9.26
N ASP A 79 -30.84 -6.12 8.30
CA ASP A 79 -30.45 -6.14 6.92
C ASP A 79 -29.19 -5.29 6.76
N PHE A 80 -28.06 -5.93 6.43
CA PHE A 80 -26.80 -5.24 6.18
C PHE A 80 -26.78 -4.67 4.78
N VAL A 81 -26.39 -3.41 4.65
CA VAL A 81 -26.26 -2.69 3.38
C VAL A 81 -24.94 -1.91 3.33
N VAL A 82 -24.44 -1.68 2.14
CA VAL A 82 -23.31 -0.77 1.92
C VAL A 82 -23.82 0.50 1.24
N PRO A 83 -23.63 1.68 1.83
CA PRO A 83 -24.07 2.93 1.22
C PRO A 83 -23.21 3.31 0.01
N SER A 84 -23.80 4.00 -0.96
CA SER A 84 -23.13 4.39 -2.22
C SER A 84 -22.01 5.43 -2.00
N ASN A 85 -22.04 6.17 -0.90
CA ASN A 85 -21.03 7.16 -0.52
C ASN A 85 -19.89 6.59 0.34
N LEU A 86 -19.79 5.26 0.50
CA LEU A 86 -18.65 4.58 1.11
C LEU A 86 -17.69 4.09 0.03
N TYR A 87 -16.47 4.60 0.05
CA TYR A 87 -15.37 4.16 -0.81
C TYR A 87 -14.45 3.21 -0.05
N ILE A 88 -13.95 2.19 -0.74
CA ILE A 88 -13.03 1.21 -0.15
C ILE A 88 -11.72 1.27 -0.91
N ILE A 89 -10.62 1.49 -0.19
CA ILE A 89 -9.27 1.49 -0.72
C ILE A 89 -8.51 0.35 -0.04
N GLY A 90 -8.04 -0.62 -0.83
CA GLY A 90 -7.15 -1.67 -0.34
C GLY A 90 -5.72 -1.40 -0.77
N THR A 91 -4.75 -1.53 0.14
CA THR A 91 -3.34 -1.58 -0.22
C THR A 91 -2.85 -3.02 -0.25
N MET A 92 -1.88 -3.33 -1.07
CA MET A 92 -1.25 -4.64 -1.12
C MET A 92 0.18 -4.57 -1.65
N ASN A 93 1.03 -5.46 -1.14
CA ASN A 93 2.33 -5.73 -1.72
C ASN A 93 2.22 -6.93 -2.67
N THR A 94 2.50 -6.72 -3.95
CA THR A 94 2.43 -7.76 -4.98
C THR A 94 3.66 -8.68 -4.98
N THR A 95 4.79 -8.19 -4.47
CA THR A 95 6.06 -8.93 -4.38
C THR A 95 6.14 -9.91 -3.21
N ASP A 96 5.33 -9.73 -2.19
CA ASP A 96 5.34 -10.63 -1.04
C ASP A 96 4.70 -11.98 -1.39
N ARG A 97 5.55 -12.99 -1.63
CA ARG A 97 5.13 -14.36 -1.98
C ARG A 97 4.43 -15.10 -0.84
N SER A 98 4.56 -14.59 0.40
CA SER A 98 3.90 -15.15 1.58
C SER A 98 2.42 -14.78 1.64
N THR A 99 1.99 -13.78 0.88
CA THR A 99 0.62 -13.30 0.86
C THR A 99 -0.22 -14.02 -0.19
N GLY A 100 -1.52 -14.16 0.08
CA GLY A 100 -2.47 -14.76 -0.86
C GLY A 100 -2.67 -13.88 -2.11
N THR A 101 -2.94 -14.53 -3.23
CA THR A 101 -3.42 -13.81 -4.42
C THR A 101 -4.90 -13.46 -4.25
N LEU A 102 -5.26 -12.24 -4.62
CA LEU A 102 -6.68 -11.87 -4.72
C LEU A 102 -7.35 -12.72 -5.79
N ASP A 103 -8.46 -13.34 -5.44
CA ASP A 103 -9.22 -14.13 -6.37
C ASP A 103 -9.90 -13.30 -7.49
N TYR A 104 -10.36 -13.96 -8.53
CA TYR A 104 -10.99 -13.28 -9.66
C TYR A 104 -12.29 -12.56 -9.30
N ALA A 105 -12.98 -12.98 -8.23
CA ALA A 105 -14.21 -12.35 -7.79
C ALA A 105 -13.95 -10.96 -7.23
N LEU A 106 -12.88 -10.81 -6.44
CA LEU A 106 -12.41 -9.52 -5.94
C LEU A 106 -11.79 -8.66 -7.04
N ARG A 107 -10.97 -9.27 -7.90
CA ARG A 107 -10.33 -8.54 -9.00
C ARG A 107 -11.32 -7.81 -9.90
N ARG A 108 -12.50 -8.36 -10.11
CA ARG A 108 -13.54 -7.71 -10.92
C ARG A 108 -14.27 -6.56 -10.23
N ARG A 109 -14.12 -6.44 -8.90
CA ARG A 109 -14.83 -5.44 -8.09
C ARG A 109 -13.98 -4.25 -7.68
N PHE A 110 -12.67 -4.34 -7.90
CA PHE A 110 -11.72 -3.27 -7.60
C PHE A 110 -11.05 -2.78 -8.88
N ALA A 111 -10.81 -1.47 -8.93
CA ALA A 111 -9.86 -0.88 -9.87
C ALA A 111 -8.45 -1.02 -9.27
N PHE A 112 -7.51 -1.52 -10.07
CA PHE A 112 -6.13 -1.72 -9.65
C PHE A 112 -5.26 -0.58 -10.15
N VAL A 113 -4.50 0.03 -9.23
CA VAL A 113 -3.55 1.10 -9.53
C VAL A 113 -2.20 0.68 -8.97
N THR A 114 -1.20 0.52 -9.82
CA THR A 114 0.17 0.23 -9.41
C THR A 114 0.88 1.53 -9.08
N LEU A 115 1.40 1.63 -7.85
CA LEU A 115 2.24 2.74 -7.42
C LEU A 115 3.70 2.39 -7.72
N LYS A 116 4.19 2.87 -8.86
CA LYS A 116 5.57 2.67 -9.27
C LYS A 116 6.52 3.57 -8.49
N SER A 117 7.67 3.02 -8.13
CA SER A 117 8.77 3.79 -7.59
C SER A 117 9.32 4.76 -8.64
N ASN A 118 9.45 6.06 -8.32
CA ASN A 118 9.89 7.05 -9.30
C ASN A 118 10.74 8.17 -8.71
N VAL A 119 11.66 8.69 -9.52
CA VAL A 119 12.58 9.79 -9.19
C VAL A 119 11.87 11.10 -8.84
N PRO A 120 10.82 11.55 -9.57
CA PRO A 120 10.14 12.81 -9.26
C PRO A 120 9.62 12.94 -7.82
N VAL A 121 9.25 11.83 -7.17
CA VAL A 121 8.84 11.85 -5.76
C VAL A 121 10.04 12.16 -4.86
N VAL A 122 11.20 11.55 -5.14
CA VAL A 122 12.44 11.82 -4.41
C VAL A 122 12.86 13.27 -4.58
N GLU A 123 12.88 13.77 -5.82
CA GLU A 123 13.22 15.17 -6.13
C GLU A 123 12.30 16.16 -5.43
N LYS A 124 10.98 15.90 -5.43
CA LYS A 124 9.99 16.77 -4.75
C LYS A 124 10.20 16.83 -3.24
N HIS A 125 10.57 15.70 -2.62
CA HIS A 125 10.84 15.65 -1.18
C HIS A 125 11.98 16.58 -0.81
N TYR A 126 13.12 16.48 -1.50
CA TYR A 126 14.31 17.29 -1.20
C TYR A 126 14.17 18.75 -1.66
N ALA A 127 13.39 19.02 -2.69
CA ALA A 127 13.04 20.39 -3.05
C ALA A 127 12.29 21.11 -1.92
N ALA A 128 11.45 20.39 -1.16
CA ALA A 128 10.77 20.93 0.01
C ALA A 128 11.71 21.14 1.21
N LEU A 129 12.78 20.34 1.32
CA LEU A 129 13.81 20.47 2.37
C LEU A 129 14.85 21.57 2.03
N GLY A 130 15.01 21.91 0.74
CA GLY A 130 16.03 22.88 0.28
C GLY A 130 17.46 22.34 0.26
N ASP A 131 17.65 21.02 0.32
CA ASP A 131 18.96 20.37 0.30
C ASP A 131 19.25 19.74 -1.08
N GLU A 132 19.96 20.50 -1.93
CA GLU A 132 20.30 20.05 -3.28
C GLU A 132 21.39 18.98 -3.31
N ASP A 133 22.35 19.00 -2.36
CA ASP A 133 23.41 17.97 -2.32
C ASP A 133 22.83 16.62 -1.95
N LEU A 134 22.03 16.55 -0.90
CA LEU A 134 21.36 15.35 -0.47
C LEU A 134 20.37 14.83 -1.52
N LYS A 135 19.67 15.74 -2.23
CA LYS A 135 18.83 15.37 -3.39
C LYS A 135 19.64 14.64 -4.47
N ASN A 136 20.78 15.21 -4.84
CA ASN A 136 21.61 14.63 -5.89
C ASN A 136 22.13 13.23 -5.50
N LYS A 137 22.55 13.05 -4.26
CA LYS A 137 22.97 11.76 -3.70
C LYS A 137 21.83 10.73 -3.73
N ALA A 138 20.66 11.10 -3.21
CA ALA A 138 19.50 10.23 -3.17
C ALA A 138 19.01 9.82 -4.56
N VAL A 139 18.98 10.77 -5.51
CA VAL A 139 18.59 10.51 -6.90
C VAL A 139 19.63 9.63 -7.62
N ALA A 140 20.92 9.85 -7.35
CA ALA A 140 21.99 9.01 -7.91
C ALA A 140 21.86 7.57 -7.41
N LEU A 141 21.71 7.37 -6.11
CA LEU A 141 21.49 6.05 -5.51
C LEU A 141 20.26 5.36 -6.09
N PHE A 142 19.12 6.06 -6.17
CA PHE A 142 17.92 5.51 -6.77
C PHE A 142 18.16 5.01 -8.19
N LYS A 143 18.81 5.83 -9.01
CA LYS A 143 19.11 5.49 -10.42
C LYS A 143 20.10 4.32 -10.55
N ASP A 144 21.10 4.28 -9.69
CA ASP A 144 22.12 3.22 -9.73
C ASP A 144 21.56 1.89 -9.26
N ILE A 145 20.76 1.89 -8.20
CA ILE A 145 20.06 0.69 -7.72
C ILE A 145 19.07 0.20 -8.79
N LYS A 146 18.34 1.12 -9.42
CA LYS A 146 17.45 0.77 -10.53
C LYS A 146 18.19 0.11 -11.67
N LYS A 147 19.31 0.70 -12.13
CA LYS A 147 20.16 0.12 -13.17
C LYS A 147 20.71 -1.25 -12.79
N PHE A 148 21.05 -1.45 -11.52
CA PHE A 148 21.54 -2.73 -11.03
C PHE A 148 20.47 -3.81 -11.14
N ILE A 149 19.22 -3.51 -10.74
CA ILE A 149 18.10 -4.43 -10.86
C ILE A 149 17.75 -4.70 -12.33
N GLU A 150 17.74 -3.65 -13.17
CA GLU A 150 17.40 -3.71 -14.61
C GLU A 150 18.51 -4.32 -15.48
N TYR A 151 19.69 -4.61 -14.91
CA TYR A 151 20.80 -5.08 -15.71
C TYR A 151 20.46 -6.40 -16.42
N PRO A 152 20.75 -6.52 -17.73
CA PRO A 152 20.48 -7.73 -18.48
C PRO A 152 21.10 -8.95 -17.77
N ASN A 153 20.34 -10.01 -17.60
CA ASN A 153 20.67 -11.26 -16.88
C ASN A 153 20.63 -11.18 -15.34
N HIS A 154 20.36 -10.04 -14.70
CA HIS A 154 20.11 -10.02 -13.26
C HIS A 154 18.72 -10.53 -12.91
N LEU A 155 17.73 -10.27 -13.75
CA LEU A 155 16.37 -10.73 -13.51
C LEU A 155 16.22 -12.23 -13.80
N SER A 156 15.65 -12.97 -12.86
CA SER A 156 15.31 -14.37 -13.02
C SER A 156 13.84 -14.50 -13.42
N GLY A 157 13.57 -15.03 -14.63
CA GLY A 157 12.22 -15.30 -15.12
C GLY A 157 11.44 -14.07 -15.57
N ASP A 158 10.10 -14.20 -15.62
CA ASP A 158 9.16 -13.20 -16.14
C ASP A 158 8.70 -12.17 -15.07
N MET A 159 9.57 -11.79 -14.16
CA MET A 159 9.22 -10.80 -13.12
C MET A 159 9.28 -9.37 -13.67
N ASP A 160 8.27 -8.57 -13.33
CA ASP A 160 8.26 -7.17 -13.69
C ASP A 160 9.26 -6.39 -12.82
N ILE A 161 10.06 -5.54 -13.44
CA ILE A 161 11.00 -4.65 -12.77
C ILE A 161 10.30 -3.75 -11.76
N ASP A 162 9.10 -3.28 -12.10
CA ASP A 162 8.32 -2.42 -11.22
C ASP A 162 7.93 -3.11 -9.90
N ASP A 163 7.84 -4.43 -9.89
CA ASP A 163 7.58 -5.22 -8.68
C ASP A 163 8.84 -5.39 -7.82
N LEU A 164 10.03 -5.34 -8.41
CA LEU A 164 11.30 -5.54 -7.72
C LEU A 164 12.00 -4.24 -7.35
N MET A 165 11.61 -3.14 -7.98
CA MET A 165 12.24 -1.85 -7.68
C MET A 165 11.97 -1.44 -6.24
N VAL A 166 13.05 -1.14 -5.54
CA VAL A 166 12.99 -0.63 -4.16
C VAL A 166 12.12 0.62 -4.10
N GLY A 167 11.22 0.69 -3.13
CA GLY A 167 10.28 1.78 -2.95
C GLY A 167 10.98 3.13 -2.85
N HIS A 168 10.45 4.17 -3.48
CA HIS A 168 11.05 5.52 -3.39
C HIS A 168 11.09 6.06 -1.95
N SER A 169 10.27 5.53 -1.02
CA SER A 169 10.28 5.88 0.41
C SER A 169 11.62 5.62 1.10
N TYR A 170 12.39 4.62 0.65
CA TYR A 170 13.72 4.34 1.17
C TYR A 170 14.73 5.45 0.86
N PHE A 171 14.46 6.26 -0.14
CA PHE A 171 15.31 7.37 -0.56
C PHE A 171 14.84 8.73 0.00
N LEU A 172 13.80 8.77 0.82
CA LEU A 172 13.30 9.98 1.47
C LEU A 172 13.87 10.05 2.88
N ALA A 173 14.79 10.99 3.11
CA ALA A 173 15.47 11.17 4.38
C ALA A 173 15.55 12.66 4.74
N LYS A 174 15.70 12.98 6.01
CA LYS A 174 15.83 14.36 6.50
C LYS A 174 17.27 14.87 6.41
N ASN A 175 18.23 13.95 6.42
CA ASN A 175 19.65 14.23 6.35
C ASN A 175 20.42 13.05 5.76
N GLU A 176 21.71 13.23 5.53
CA GLU A 176 22.58 12.20 4.93
C GLU A 176 22.73 10.97 5.83
N GLU A 177 22.77 11.15 7.13
CA GLU A 177 22.88 10.06 8.11
C GLU A 177 21.66 9.13 8.06
N GLU A 178 20.44 9.69 8.01
CA GLU A 178 19.22 8.90 7.84
C GLU A 178 19.19 8.18 6.49
N LEU A 179 19.61 8.83 5.41
CA LEU A 179 19.66 8.20 4.09
C LEU A 179 20.67 7.05 4.08
N SER A 180 21.85 7.26 4.65
CA SER A 180 22.88 6.23 4.78
C SER A 180 22.39 5.02 5.57
N ALA A 181 21.73 5.25 6.71
CA ALA A 181 21.15 4.20 7.53
C ALA A 181 20.08 3.40 6.75
N LYS A 182 19.19 4.05 6.03
CA LYS A 182 18.19 3.38 5.19
C LYS A 182 18.83 2.51 4.11
N ILE A 183 19.87 3.03 3.44
CA ILE A 183 20.59 2.24 2.43
C ILE A 183 21.24 1.03 3.09
N GLU A 184 21.99 1.21 4.16
CA GLU A 184 22.75 0.13 4.79
C GLU A 184 21.90 -0.92 5.47
N TYR A 185 20.85 -0.51 6.19
CA TYR A 185 20.07 -1.42 7.03
C TYR A 185 18.75 -1.87 6.43
N GLU A 186 18.27 -1.22 5.36
CA GLU A 186 17.00 -1.58 4.74
C GLU A 186 17.18 -2.01 3.28
N VAL A 187 17.87 -1.21 2.45
CA VAL A 187 17.97 -1.47 1.01
C VAL A 187 18.96 -2.59 0.68
N LEU A 188 20.17 -2.57 1.26
CA LEU A 188 21.17 -3.61 0.99
C LEU A 188 20.74 -5.00 1.48
N PRO A 189 20.11 -5.14 2.66
CA PRO A 189 19.52 -6.41 3.09
C PRO A 189 18.43 -6.90 2.13
N LEU A 190 17.51 -6.02 1.71
CA LEU A 190 16.45 -6.36 0.79
C LEU A 190 16.98 -6.90 -0.55
N ILE A 191 17.97 -6.22 -1.14
CA ILE A 191 18.61 -6.68 -2.38
C ILE A 191 19.35 -8.01 -2.16
N THR A 192 19.94 -8.18 -0.99
CA THR A 192 20.59 -9.45 -0.62
C THR A 192 19.58 -10.59 -0.54
N GLU A 193 18.40 -10.33 0.01
CA GLU A 193 17.30 -11.28 0.05
C GLU A 193 16.84 -11.65 -1.37
N TYR A 194 16.64 -10.68 -2.25
CA TYR A 194 16.31 -10.94 -3.65
C TYR A 194 17.34 -11.83 -4.36
N ILE A 195 18.63 -11.67 -4.04
CA ILE A 195 19.70 -12.52 -4.58
C ILE A 195 19.64 -13.92 -3.98
N ASN A 196 19.47 -14.04 -2.66
CA ASN A 196 19.40 -15.32 -1.96
C ASN A 196 18.18 -16.16 -2.37
N ASP A 197 17.06 -15.51 -2.64
CA ASP A 197 15.83 -16.14 -3.11
C ASP A 197 15.87 -16.48 -4.61
N GLY A 198 16.97 -16.14 -5.30
CA GLY A 198 17.11 -16.38 -6.72
C GLY A 198 16.20 -15.49 -7.60
N ILE A 199 15.67 -14.40 -7.05
CA ILE A 199 14.91 -13.39 -7.78
C ILE A 199 15.87 -12.58 -8.66
N LEU A 200 17.01 -12.21 -8.09
CA LEU A 200 18.12 -11.58 -8.82
C LEU A 200 19.27 -12.58 -8.96
N ASN A 201 19.70 -12.80 -10.19
CA ASN A 201 20.83 -13.66 -10.50
C ASN A 201 22.10 -12.82 -10.61
N VAL A 202 22.72 -12.50 -9.48
CA VAL A 202 23.89 -11.62 -9.39
C VAL A 202 25.04 -12.37 -8.73
N LYS A 203 26.23 -12.26 -9.30
CA LYS A 203 27.45 -12.82 -8.71
C LYS A 203 27.88 -12.02 -7.49
N ASN A 204 28.47 -12.70 -6.51
CA ASN A 204 28.91 -12.06 -5.26
C ASN A 204 29.88 -10.89 -5.49
N ASP A 205 30.78 -11.00 -6.44
CA ASP A 205 31.73 -9.93 -6.75
C ASP A 205 31.03 -8.68 -7.30
N GLU A 206 30.02 -8.86 -8.16
CA GLU A 206 29.21 -7.77 -8.70
C GLU A 206 28.36 -7.11 -7.62
N LYS A 207 27.75 -7.92 -6.76
CA LYS A 207 27.01 -7.46 -5.60
C LYS A 207 27.88 -6.59 -4.69
N ASN A 208 29.02 -7.12 -4.27
CA ASN A 208 29.93 -6.44 -3.34
C ASN A 208 30.42 -5.11 -3.93
N LYS A 209 30.80 -5.12 -5.20
CA LYS A 209 31.23 -3.90 -5.90
C LYS A 209 30.13 -2.83 -5.96
N ALA A 210 28.89 -3.23 -6.21
CA ALA A 210 27.77 -2.30 -6.24
C ALA A 210 27.48 -1.75 -4.82
N PHE A 211 27.47 -2.62 -3.81
CA PHE A 211 27.22 -2.23 -2.41
C PHE A 211 28.29 -1.27 -1.89
N ASP A 212 29.56 -1.54 -2.17
CA ASP A 212 30.67 -0.64 -1.79
C ASP A 212 30.54 0.73 -2.50
N ALA A 213 30.14 0.74 -3.78
CA ALA A 213 29.93 1.98 -4.50
C ALA A 213 28.80 2.81 -3.91
N TRP A 214 27.69 2.19 -3.50
CA TRP A 214 26.56 2.90 -2.89
C TRP A 214 26.88 3.41 -1.49
N LYS A 215 27.60 2.64 -0.67
CA LYS A 215 28.08 3.09 0.64
C LYS A 215 29.05 4.26 0.54
N ASN A 216 29.92 4.28 -0.48
CA ASN A 216 30.87 5.37 -0.70
C ASN A 216 30.19 6.69 -1.14
N LEU A 217 28.98 6.65 -1.69
CA LEU A 217 28.19 7.85 -1.96
C LEU A 217 27.69 8.54 -0.68
N LEU A 218 27.57 7.77 0.40
CA LEU A 218 27.07 8.19 1.69
C LEU A 218 28.01 7.65 2.79
N PRO A 219 29.19 8.24 3.02
CA PRO A 219 30.09 7.76 4.05
C PRO A 219 29.43 7.88 5.44
N PHE A 220 29.03 6.75 6.00
CA PHE A 220 28.47 6.66 7.33
C PHE A 220 29.63 6.44 8.32
N GLU A 221 30.01 7.47 9.05
CA GLU A 221 30.85 7.32 10.22
C GLU A 221 29.96 7.01 11.44
N MET A 222 29.95 5.74 11.88
CA MET A 222 29.45 5.46 13.22
C MET A 222 30.29 6.24 14.22
N LYS A 223 29.72 7.28 14.80
CA LYS A 223 30.27 7.87 16.03
C LYS A 223 30.24 6.74 17.06
N SER A 224 31.40 6.15 17.33
CA SER A 224 31.57 5.32 18.50
C SER A 224 31.30 6.22 19.70
N GLU A 225 30.13 6.07 20.33
CA GLU A 225 29.95 6.55 21.70
C GLU A 225 30.96 5.76 22.54
N THR A 226 32.13 6.34 22.74
CA THR A 226 33.01 5.98 23.83
C THR A 226 32.24 6.28 25.11
N THR A 227 31.61 5.24 25.65
CA THR A 227 31.21 5.23 27.05
C THR A 227 32.47 5.48 27.85
N GLU A 228 32.71 6.73 28.21
CA GLU A 228 33.56 7.05 29.35
C GLU A 228 32.87 6.38 30.55
N SER A 229 33.40 5.25 30.92
CA SER A 229 33.14 4.65 32.22
C SER A 229 33.74 5.61 33.26
N GLU A 230 32.93 6.51 33.78
CA GLU A 230 33.27 7.17 35.04
C GLU A 230 33.37 6.07 36.10
N ASP A 231 34.59 5.83 36.50
CA ASP A 231 34.94 5.07 37.71
C ASP A 231 34.23 5.74 38.90
N ILE A 232 33.19 5.09 39.40
CA ILE A 232 32.63 5.42 40.72
C ILE A 232 33.45 4.59 41.72
N ILE A 233 34.35 5.31 42.41
CA ILE A 233 35.04 4.87 43.66
C ILE A 233 34.02 4.96 44.80
#